data_bf6351886beae871787c9a33c7efb55c
#
_entry.id   bf6351886beae871787c9a33c7efb55c
#
_cell.length_a   1.000
_cell.length_b   1.000
_cell.length_c   1.000
_cell.angle_alpha   90.00
_cell.angle_beta   90.00
_cell.angle_gamma   90.00
#
_symmetry.space_group_name_H-M   'P 1'
#
loop_
_entity.id
_entity.type
_entity.pdbx_description
1 polymer ?
#
loop_
_entity_poly.entity_id
_entity_poly.type
_entity_poly.pdbx_seq_one_letter_code
_entity_poly.pdbx_strand_id
1 'polypeptide(L)'
;FFEIKYKTGDIIRKFRTKYRYENVEEFFNCTNAVEKYGLKGKDAENMNLFQRLAVTYNIEPKVFTQYIRKAWISDIDDYARVTFDIDLKCMEAEGFIFRPDPLKMEPYDNETIFQPGCNTILELKCYTSSVPLWMLDLIREFDLRRSSFSKYSNGALKVLRWQRSYLKGTDQSDR
;
A
#
# COMPACT_ATOMS: atom_id res chain seq x y z
N PHE A 1 -5.29 0.89 10.73
CA PHE A 1 -3.89 0.96 11.16
C PHE A 1 -3.18 2.12 10.49
N PHE A 2 -2.36 2.84 11.24
CA PHE A 2 -1.24 3.58 10.67
C PHE A 2 -0.06 2.63 10.50
N GLU A 3 0.54 2.59 9.33
CA GLU A 3 1.68 1.74 9.04
C GLU A 3 2.78 2.55 8.34
N ILE A 4 3.98 2.52 8.90
CA ILE A 4 5.20 3.00 8.25
C ILE A 4 5.89 1.79 7.66
N LYS A 5 6.18 1.85 6.35
CA LYS A 5 7.03 0.88 5.67
C LYS A 5 8.39 1.52 5.41
N TYR A 6 9.40 1.02 6.07
CA TYR A 6 10.77 1.47 5.89
C TYR A 6 11.56 0.39 5.15
N LYS A 7 12.07 0.72 3.97
CA LYS A 7 12.85 -0.21 3.14
C LYS A 7 14.32 0.22 3.15
N THR A 8 15.21 -0.72 3.52
CA THR A 8 16.65 -0.57 3.44
C THR A 8 17.21 -1.78 2.69
N GLY A 9 17.66 -1.57 1.47
CA GLY A 9 18.03 -2.67 0.58
C GLY A 9 16.82 -3.60 0.34
N ASP A 10 16.97 -4.88 0.67
CA ASP A 10 15.90 -5.89 0.56
C ASP A 10 15.08 -6.07 1.85
N ILE A 11 15.46 -5.38 2.92
CA ILE A 11 14.79 -5.51 4.22
C ILE A 11 13.67 -4.47 4.32
N ILE A 12 12.46 -4.96 4.60
CA ILE A 12 11.29 -4.11 4.87
C ILE A 12 10.93 -4.22 6.34
N ARG A 13 11.06 -3.11 7.06
CA ARG A 13 10.55 -2.98 8.43
C ARG A 13 9.21 -2.30 8.42
N LYS A 14 8.31 -2.77 9.28
CA LYS A 14 6.95 -2.23 9.42
C LYS A 14 6.70 -1.81 10.86
N PHE A 15 6.28 -0.58 11.01
CA PHE A 15 5.86 -0.03 12.28
C PHE A 15 4.35 0.23 12.19
N ARG A 16 3.57 -0.45 12.99
CA ARG A 16 2.10 -0.37 12.97
C ARG A 16 1.58 0.08 14.31
N THR A 17 0.52 0.88 14.27
CA THR A 17 -0.30 1.19 15.43
C THR A 17 -1.77 1.13 15.05
N LYS A 18 -2.62 0.70 16.00
CA LYS A 18 -4.06 0.73 15.83
C LYS A 18 -4.58 2.13 16.12
N TYR A 19 -5.51 2.59 15.31
CA TYR A 19 -6.17 3.86 15.51
C TYR A 19 -7.63 3.78 15.03
N ARG A 20 -8.52 4.53 15.67
CA ARG A 20 -9.93 4.56 15.27
C ARG A 20 -10.10 5.44 14.05
N TYR A 21 -10.90 4.96 13.11
CA TYR A 21 -11.14 5.65 11.85
C TYR A 21 -11.72 7.05 12.03
N GLU A 22 -12.66 7.19 12.97
CA GLU A 22 -13.39 8.42 13.22
C GLU A 22 -12.49 9.59 13.65
N ASN A 23 -11.30 9.27 14.14
CA ASN A 23 -10.38 10.26 14.72
C ASN A 23 -9.16 10.56 13.83
N VAL A 24 -9.14 10.07 12.58
CA VAL A 24 -7.94 10.19 11.73
C VAL A 24 -7.59 11.63 11.39
N GLU A 25 -8.57 12.46 11.06
CA GLU A 25 -8.33 13.88 10.79
C GLU A 25 -7.81 14.62 12.04
N GLU A 26 -8.42 14.34 13.18
CA GLU A 26 -7.99 14.88 14.46
C GLU A 26 -6.56 14.49 14.83
N PHE A 27 -6.14 13.26 14.48
CA PHE A 27 -4.79 12.78 14.72
C PHE A 27 -3.73 13.69 14.09
N PHE A 28 -3.94 14.14 12.86
CA PHE A 28 -2.97 14.99 12.17
C PHE A 28 -2.91 16.40 12.75
N ASN A 29 -3.97 16.82 13.45
CA ASN A 29 -4.07 18.12 14.13
C ASN A 29 -3.72 18.06 15.63
N CYS A 30 -3.47 16.87 16.18
CA CYS A 30 -3.22 16.63 17.59
C CYS A 30 -1.75 16.33 17.85
N THR A 31 -1.12 17.09 18.75
CA THR A 31 0.30 16.91 19.11
C THR A 31 0.52 15.83 20.17
N ASN A 32 -0.50 15.41 20.89
CA ASN A 32 -0.42 14.48 22.01
C ASN A 32 -1.36 13.27 21.87
N ALA A 33 -1.48 12.73 20.67
CA ALA A 33 -2.39 11.60 20.38
C ALA A 33 -2.13 10.37 21.27
N VAL A 34 -0.87 10.10 21.65
CA VAL A 34 -0.52 8.98 22.53
C VAL A 34 -1.19 9.11 23.91
N GLU A 35 -1.12 10.28 24.51
CA GLU A 35 -1.73 10.55 25.82
C GLU A 35 -3.25 10.56 25.73
N LYS A 36 -3.77 11.27 24.75
CA LYS A 36 -5.22 11.43 24.53
C LYS A 36 -5.94 10.10 24.34
N TYR A 37 -5.32 9.16 23.64
CA TYR A 37 -5.93 7.86 23.34
C TYR A 37 -5.41 6.73 24.25
N GLY A 38 -4.60 7.05 25.26
CA GLY A 38 -4.14 6.10 26.26
C GLY A 38 -3.29 4.97 25.69
N LEU A 39 -2.54 5.23 24.61
CA LEU A 39 -1.70 4.23 23.97
C LEU A 39 -0.51 3.89 24.87
N LYS A 40 -0.10 2.60 24.86
CA LYS A 40 1.00 2.09 25.71
C LYS A 40 1.95 1.21 24.92
N GLY A 41 3.17 1.08 25.42
CA GLY A 41 4.19 0.18 24.87
C GLY A 41 4.47 0.46 23.39
N LYS A 42 4.56 -0.60 22.61
CA LYS A 42 4.91 -0.54 21.19
C LYS A 42 3.93 0.27 20.34
N ASP A 43 2.64 0.28 20.69
CA ASP A 43 1.65 1.09 19.96
C ASP A 43 1.91 2.59 20.20
N ALA A 44 2.29 2.99 21.42
CA ALA A 44 2.66 4.37 21.73
C ALA A 44 3.94 4.80 20.98
N GLU A 45 4.96 3.95 20.98
CA GLU A 45 6.22 4.21 20.25
C GLU A 45 5.99 4.39 18.75
N ASN A 46 5.24 3.48 18.14
CA ASN A 46 4.91 3.53 16.72
C ASN A 46 4.05 4.75 16.37
N MET A 47 3.12 5.14 17.26
CA MET A 47 2.30 6.34 17.08
C MET A 47 3.15 7.60 17.11
N ASN A 48 4.04 7.73 18.10
CA ASN A 48 4.96 8.86 18.21
C ASN A 48 5.87 8.96 16.97
N LEU A 49 6.37 7.82 16.48
CA LEU A 49 7.17 7.78 15.26
C LEU A 49 6.36 8.26 14.06
N PHE A 50 5.13 7.76 13.89
CA PHE A 50 4.26 8.16 12.80
C PHE A 50 3.94 9.66 12.85
N GLN A 51 3.57 10.16 14.01
CA GLN A 51 3.25 11.58 14.23
C GLN A 51 4.42 12.49 13.90
N ARG A 52 5.62 12.14 14.40
CA ARG A 52 6.85 12.88 14.10
C ARG A 52 7.13 12.93 12.59
N LEU A 53 6.99 11.80 11.88
CA LEU A 53 7.18 11.78 10.44
C LEU A 53 6.10 12.58 9.70
N ALA A 54 4.83 12.48 10.15
CA ALA A 54 3.72 13.22 9.56
C ALA A 54 3.97 14.73 9.62
N VAL A 55 4.40 15.24 10.77
CA VAL A 55 4.72 16.66 10.95
C VAL A 55 6.00 17.05 10.18
N THR A 56 7.07 16.25 10.29
CA THR A 56 8.36 16.58 9.64
C THR A 56 8.24 16.67 8.12
N TYR A 57 7.46 15.79 7.51
CA TYR A 57 7.30 15.71 6.06
C TYR A 57 5.98 16.32 5.54
N ASN A 58 5.19 16.92 6.42
CA ASN A 58 3.86 17.42 6.08
C ASN A 58 3.03 16.40 5.29
N ILE A 59 2.92 15.20 5.86
CA ILE A 59 2.29 14.06 5.18
C ILE A 59 0.78 14.27 5.11
N GLU A 60 0.24 14.06 3.93
CA GLU A 60 -1.20 14.03 3.66
C GLU A 60 -1.56 12.83 2.79
N PRO A 61 -2.80 12.33 2.85
CA PRO A 61 -3.27 11.29 1.93
C PRO A 61 -3.17 11.77 0.48
N LYS A 62 -2.58 10.95 -0.40
CA LYS A 62 -2.42 11.28 -1.82
C LYS A 62 -3.14 10.31 -2.73
N VAL A 63 -3.18 9.05 -2.36
CA VAL A 63 -3.74 7.99 -3.20
C VAL A 63 -4.52 7.02 -2.36
N PHE A 64 -5.73 6.72 -2.80
CA PHE A 64 -6.52 5.61 -2.33
C PHE A 64 -6.33 4.42 -3.28
N THR A 65 -6.03 3.24 -2.75
CA THR A 65 -5.88 2.02 -3.53
C THR A 65 -6.83 0.95 -3.03
N GLN A 66 -7.46 0.24 -3.96
CA GLN A 66 -8.38 -0.86 -3.68
C GLN A 66 -8.00 -2.06 -4.56
N TYR A 67 -8.21 -3.26 -4.04
CA TYR A 67 -8.02 -4.51 -4.78
C TYR A 67 -8.78 -5.65 -4.10
N ILE A 68 -9.05 -6.71 -4.86
CA ILE A 68 -9.62 -7.94 -4.34
C ILE A 68 -8.49 -8.91 -4.04
N ARG A 69 -8.50 -9.53 -2.86
CA ARG A 69 -7.48 -10.48 -2.43
C ARG A 69 -8.10 -11.83 -2.08
N LYS A 70 -7.53 -12.90 -2.66
CA LYS A 70 -7.64 -14.27 -2.13
C LYS A 70 -6.33 -14.62 -1.42
N ALA A 71 -6.44 -15.23 -0.26
CA ALA A 71 -5.28 -15.60 0.56
C ALA A 71 -5.44 -17.02 1.10
N TRP A 72 -4.36 -17.78 1.04
CA TRP A 72 -4.23 -19.10 1.65
C TRP A 72 -3.03 -19.10 2.58
N ILE A 73 -3.20 -19.69 3.73
CA ILE A 73 -2.17 -19.87 4.75
C ILE A 73 -1.98 -21.36 4.90
N SER A 74 -0.74 -21.83 4.96
CA SER A 74 -0.43 -23.22 5.23
C SER A 74 -0.74 -23.54 6.69
N ASP A 75 -1.35 -24.69 6.92
CA ASP A 75 -1.61 -25.21 8.26
C ASP A 75 -0.47 -26.15 8.73
N ILE A 76 0.44 -26.51 7.82
CA ILE A 76 1.53 -27.47 8.06
C ILE A 76 2.86 -26.76 8.28
N ASP A 77 3.09 -25.65 7.54
CA ASP A 77 4.32 -24.87 7.64
C ASP A 77 4.21 -23.82 8.73
N ASP A 78 5.28 -23.54 9.44
CA ASP A 78 5.33 -22.52 10.50
C ASP A 78 4.82 -21.15 10.03
N TYR A 79 5.18 -20.77 8.81
CA TYR A 79 4.67 -19.57 8.15
C TYR A 79 4.84 -19.69 6.65
N ALA A 80 3.74 -19.99 5.99
CA ALA A 80 3.68 -19.93 4.51
C ALA A 80 2.33 -19.38 4.07
N ARG A 81 2.34 -18.39 3.19
CA ARG A 81 1.14 -17.75 2.68
C ARG A 81 1.26 -17.44 1.20
N VAL A 82 0.19 -17.75 0.47
CA VAL A 82 -0.01 -17.33 -0.93
C VAL A 82 -1.14 -16.32 -0.98
N THR A 83 -0.96 -15.25 -1.71
CA THR A 83 -2.04 -14.31 -2.00
C THR A 83 -2.09 -13.99 -3.47
N PHE A 84 -3.32 -13.88 -4.00
CA PHE A 84 -3.61 -13.35 -5.33
C PHE A 84 -4.36 -12.04 -5.16
N ASP A 85 -3.82 -10.98 -5.76
CA ASP A 85 -4.45 -9.68 -5.79
C ASP A 85 -4.86 -9.35 -7.22
N ILE A 86 -6.13 -9.03 -7.40
CA ILE A 86 -6.77 -8.72 -8.70
C ILE A 86 -7.61 -7.44 -8.57
N ASP A 87 -8.05 -6.91 -9.72
CA ASP A 87 -8.90 -5.71 -9.80
C ASP A 87 -8.31 -4.53 -9.03
N LEU A 88 -7.06 -4.21 -9.36
CA LEU A 88 -6.36 -3.10 -8.73
C LEU A 88 -6.90 -1.78 -9.27
N LYS A 89 -7.44 -0.98 -8.36
CA LYS A 89 -7.98 0.35 -8.64
C LYS A 89 -7.36 1.40 -7.75
N CYS A 90 -7.27 2.61 -8.25
CA CYS A 90 -6.81 3.75 -7.47
C CYS A 90 -7.64 5.00 -7.81
N MET A 91 -7.62 5.94 -6.88
CA MET A 91 -8.12 7.30 -7.07
C MET A 91 -7.24 8.27 -6.28
N GLU A 92 -7.29 9.54 -6.63
CA GLU A 92 -6.72 10.59 -5.79
C GLU A 92 -7.45 10.63 -4.45
N ALA A 93 -6.69 10.79 -3.36
CA ALA A 93 -7.28 10.94 -2.04
C ALA A 93 -7.69 12.40 -1.83
N GLU A 94 -8.94 12.61 -1.44
CA GLU A 94 -9.48 13.92 -1.10
C GLU A 94 -9.38 14.12 0.42
N GLY A 95 -8.26 14.71 0.86
CA GLY A 95 -7.99 14.90 2.30
C GLY A 95 -8.04 13.58 3.08
N PHE A 96 -8.67 13.59 4.26
CA PHE A 96 -8.76 12.44 5.16
C PHE A 96 -10.05 11.61 4.96
N ILE A 97 -10.64 11.68 3.77
CA ILE A 97 -11.80 10.87 3.42
C ILE A 97 -11.33 9.48 2.98
N PHE A 98 -11.54 8.47 3.84
CA PHE A 98 -11.10 7.09 3.59
C PHE A 98 -12.22 6.21 3.01
N ARG A 99 -13.14 6.80 2.27
CA ARG A 99 -14.18 6.06 1.54
C ARG A 99 -13.92 6.19 0.06
N PRO A 100 -13.78 5.06 -0.67
CA PRO A 100 -13.62 5.12 -2.11
C PRO A 100 -14.91 5.63 -2.75
N ASP A 101 -14.79 6.51 -3.73
CA ASP A 101 -15.86 6.83 -4.64
C ASP A 101 -15.78 5.85 -5.83
N PRO A 102 -16.74 4.94 -6.00
CA PRO A 102 -16.70 3.95 -7.08
C PRO A 102 -16.62 4.58 -8.48
N LEU A 103 -17.13 5.79 -8.65
CA LEU A 103 -17.12 6.50 -9.93
C LEU A 103 -15.75 7.10 -10.27
N LYS A 104 -14.92 7.36 -9.25
CA LYS A 104 -13.57 7.92 -9.40
C LYS A 104 -12.48 6.85 -9.36
N MET A 105 -12.83 5.61 -9.02
CA MET A 105 -11.86 4.51 -8.94
C MET A 105 -11.49 4.02 -10.32
N GLU A 106 -10.23 4.20 -10.71
CA GLU A 106 -9.69 3.79 -12.00
C GLU A 106 -8.81 2.55 -11.90
N PRO A 107 -8.93 1.60 -12.85
CA PRO A 107 -8.05 0.44 -12.90
C PRO A 107 -6.63 0.86 -13.27
N TYR A 108 -5.62 0.22 -12.67
CA TYR A 108 -4.21 0.49 -12.98
C TYR A 108 -3.35 -0.77 -13.13
N ASP A 109 -3.91 -1.94 -13.02
CA ASP A 109 -3.21 -3.22 -13.16
C ASP A 109 -2.62 -3.40 -14.57
N ASN A 110 -3.38 -3.11 -15.63
CA ASN A 110 -2.92 -3.24 -17.01
C ASN A 110 -1.80 -2.27 -17.41
N GLU A 111 -1.70 -1.12 -16.74
CA GLU A 111 -0.72 -0.08 -17.07
C GLU A 111 0.60 -0.24 -16.31
N THR A 112 0.55 -0.89 -15.16
CA THR A 112 1.67 -0.97 -14.21
C THR A 112 2.36 -2.32 -14.18
N ILE A 113 1.68 -3.36 -14.65
CA ILE A 113 2.26 -4.67 -14.87
C ILE A 113 2.75 -4.68 -16.31
N PHE A 114 4.06 -4.51 -16.54
CA PHE A 114 4.70 -4.46 -17.88
C PHE A 114 4.56 -5.74 -18.69
N GLN A 115 3.55 -6.53 -18.43
CA GLN A 115 3.23 -7.76 -19.18
C GLN A 115 1.79 -7.65 -19.70
N PRO A 116 1.59 -7.51 -21.02
CA PRO A 116 0.26 -7.52 -21.62
C PRO A 116 -0.51 -8.78 -21.21
N GLY A 117 -1.73 -8.59 -20.72
CA GLY A 117 -2.61 -9.68 -20.29
C GLY A 117 -2.41 -10.18 -18.86
N CYS A 118 -1.46 -9.65 -18.09
CA CYS A 118 -1.31 -9.97 -16.68
C CYS A 118 -2.09 -8.96 -15.84
N ASN A 119 -3.11 -9.43 -15.12
CA ASN A 119 -3.96 -8.63 -14.22
C ASN A 119 -3.96 -9.16 -12.78
N THR A 120 -3.05 -10.08 -12.47
CA THR A 120 -3.00 -10.77 -11.18
C THR A 120 -1.62 -10.65 -10.57
N ILE A 121 -1.56 -10.25 -9.30
CA ILE A 121 -0.32 -10.23 -8.52
C ILE A 121 -0.31 -11.44 -7.59
N LEU A 122 0.65 -12.34 -7.82
CA LEU A 122 0.95 -13.44 -6.92
C LEU A 122 2.00 -12.98 -5.90
N GLU A 123 1.71 -13.14 -4.62
CA GLU A 123 2.65 -12.87 -3.54
C GLU A 123 2.85 -14.14 -2.70
N LEU A 124 4.08 -14.65 -2.68
CA LEU A 124 4.50 -15.77 -1.84
C LEU A 124 5.24 -15.22 -0.61
N LYS A 125 4.83 -15.64 0.58
CA LYS A 125 5.46 -15.26 1.85
C LYS A 125 5.79 -16.48 2.68
N CYS A 126 7.04 -16.59 3.07
CA CYS A 126 7.54 -17.61 4.00
C CYS A 126 8.71 -17.04 4.80
N TYR A 127 9.19 -17.78 5.79
CA TYR A 127 10.49 -17.50 6.38
C TYR A 127 11.60 -17.83 5.38
N THR A 128 12.60 -16.96 5.29
CA THR A 128 13.73 -17.15 4.35
C THR A 128 14.59 -18.37 4.69
N SER A 129 14.59 -18.78 5.96
CA SER A 129 15.30 -19.97 6.45
C SER A 129 14.56 -21.28 6.20
N SER A 130 13.29 -21.22 5.82
CA SER A 130 12.44 -22.40 5.65
C SER A 130 11.43 -22.15 4.52
N VAL A 131 11.91 -22.28 3.28
CA VAL A 131 11.02 -22.16 2.12
C VAL A 131 10.35 -23.50 1.86
N PRO A 132 9.01 -23.61 1.93
CA PRO A 132 8.30 -24.85 1.66
C PRO A 132 8.57 -25.38 0.26
N LEU A 133 8.72 -26.70 0.12
CA LEU A 133 8.99 -27.33 -1.18
C LEU A 133 7.90 -27.02 -2.21
N TRP A 134 6.63 -27.04 -1.80
CA TRP A 134 5.52 -26.72 -2.69
C TRP A 134 5.60 -25.29 -3.28
N MET A 135 6.19 -24.31 -2.56
CA MET A 135 6.43 -22.98 -3.11
C MET A 135 7.51 -23.01 -4.20
N LEU A 136 8.55 -23.81 -4.00
CA LEU A 136 9.60 -24.00 -5.01
C LEU A 136 9.05 -24.71 -6.25
N ASP A 137 8.20 -25.71 -6.07
CA ASP A 137 7.55 -26.42 -7.16
C ASP A 137 6.62 -25.49 -7.94
N LEU A 138 5.83 -24.66 -7.25
CA LEU A 138 4.99 -23.63 -7.87
C LEU A 138 5.82 -22.66 -8.74
N ILE A 139 6.95 -22.18 -8.21
CA ILE A 139 7.84 -21.25 -8.92
C ILE A 139 8.40 -21.93 -10.19
N ARG A 140 8.79 -23.20 -10.11
CA ARG A 140 9.34 -23.96 -11.24
C ARG A 140 8.30 -24.30 -12.29
N GLU A 141 7.14 -24.80 -11.86
CA GLU A 141 6.06 -25.22 -12.74
C GLU A 141 5.55 -24.08 -13.62
N PHE A 142 5.47 -22.87 -13.06
CA PHE A 142 4.97 -21.69 -13.78
C PHE A 142 6.07 -20.74 -14.24
N ASP A 143 7.36 -21.11 -14.20
CA ASP A 143 8.53 -20.26 -14.52
C ASP A 143 8.41 -18.86 -13.92
N LEU A 144 8.01 -18.78 -12.64
CA LEU A 144 7.76 -17.51 -11.97
C LEU A 144 9.07 -16.77 -11.70
N ARG A 145 9.09 -15.50 -12.04
CA ARG A 145 10.23 -14.61 -11.76
C ARG A 145 9.87 -13.58 -10.71
N ARG A 146 10.80 -13.38 -9.77
CA ARG A 146 10.62 -12.37 -8.75
C ARG A 146 10.58 -10.96 -9.37
N SER A 147 9.50 -10.24 -9.09
CA SER A 147 9.32 -8.85 -9.49
C SER A 147 9.04 -7.97 -8.28
N SER A 148 9.39 -6.70 -8.37
CA SER A 148 9.04 -5.70 -7.36
C SER A 148 7.74 -5.01 -7.77
N PHE A 149 6.75 -5.06 -6.89
CA PHE A 149 5.47 -4.40 -7.12
C PHE A 149 5.00 -3.69 -5.86
N SER A 150 4.74 -2.38 -5.98
CA SER A 150 4.16 -1.58 -4.92
C SER A 150 2.83 -1.00 -5.38
N LYS A 151 1.73 -1.45 -4.79
CA LYS A 151 0.38 -0.96 -5.11
C LYS A 151 0.26 0.55 -4.96
N TYR A 152 0.77 1.06 -3.84
CA TYR A 152 0.75 2.49 -3.58
C TYR A 152 1.57 3.29 -4.61
N SER A 153 2.81 2.88 -4.88
CA SER A 153 3.68 3.62 -5.81
C SER A 153 3.12 3.62 -7.23
N ASN A 154 2.57 2.49 -7.67
CA ASN A 154 1.97 2.37 -8.99
C ASN A 154 0.67 3.19 -9.10
N GLY A 155 -0.20 3.16 -8.09
CA GLY A 155 -1.39 4.01 -8.04
C GLY A 155 -1.03 5.49 -7.99
N ALA A 156 -0.01 5.87 -7.20
CA ALA A 156 0.47 7.25 -7.14
C ALA A 156 1.02 7.74 -8.48
N LEU A 157 1.78 6.90 -9.19
CA LEU A 157 2.27 7.22 -10.53
C LEU A 157 1.14 7.45 -11.52
N LYS A 158 0.07 6.65 -11.45
CA LYS A 158 -1.09 6.85 -12.31
C LYS A 158 -1.75 8.19 -12.01
N VAL A 159 -2.10 8.47 -10.77
CA VAL A 159 -2.72 9.73 -10.34
C VAL A 159 -1.86 10.94 -10.72
N LEU A 160 -0.55 10.92 -10.45
CA LEU A 160 0.36 12.02 -10.78
C LEU A 160 0.58 12.22 -12.29
N ARG A 161 0.52 11.16 -13.09
CA ARG A 161 0.58 11.29 -14.56
C ARG A 161 -0.65 11.99 -15.11
N TRP A 162 -1.82 11.70 -14.58
CA TRP A 162 -3.05 12.39 -14.96
C TRP A 162 -2.98 13.89 -14.66
N GLN A 163 -2.56 14.27 -13.46
CA GLN A 163 -2.39 15.67 -13.11
C GLN A 163 -1.45 16.42 -14.08
N ARG A 164 -0.34 15.78 -14.50
CA ARG A 164 0.58 16.38 -15.47
C ARG A 164 0.00 16.52 -16.87
N SER A 165 -0.89 15.62 -17.30
CA SER A 165 -1.56 15.73 -18.60
C SER A 165 -2.59 16.86 -18.63
N TYR A 166 -3.32 17.06 -17.55
CA TYR A 166 -4.25 18.20 -17.42
C TYR A 166 -3.52 19.55 -17.43
N LEU A 167 -2.42 19.67 -16.70
CA LEU A 167 -1.63 20.91 -16.67
C LEU A 167 -1.00 21.26 -18.03
N LYS A 168 -0.68 20.26 -18.86
CA LYS A 168 -0.18 20.49 -20.22
C LYS A 168 -1.27 20.85 -21.23
N GLY A 169 -2.53 20.46 -20.97
CA GLY A 169 -3.68 20.75 -21.85
C GLY A 169 -4.25 22.16 -21.68
N THR A 170 -4.03 22.81 -20.53
CA THR A 170 -4.51 24.18 -20.27
C THR A 170 -3.61 25.28 -20.84
N ASP A 171 -2.38 24.95 -21.26
CA ASP A 171 -1.44 25.93 -21.85
C ASP A 171 -1.58 26.13 -23.37
N GLN A 172 -2.53 25.45 -24.02
CA GLN A 172 -2.75 25.57 -25.49
C GLN A 172 -4.00 26.35 -25.91
N SER A 173 -4.74 26.95 -24.96
CA SER A 173 -5.97 27.69 -25.31
C SER A 173 -5.84 29.21 -25.40
N ASP A 174 -4.61 29.76 -25.25
CA ASP A 174 -4.35 31.20 -25.44
C ASP A 174 -3.17 31.43 -26.38
N ARG A 175 -3.36 31.13 -27.68
CA ARG A 175 -2.60 31.74 -28.79
C ARG A 175 -3.43 31.87 -30.04
#